data_87c8e51b5fb1ba660beee62b6503accc
#
_entry.id   87c8e51b5fb1ba660beee62b6503accc
#
_cell.length_a   1.000
_cell.length_b   1.000
_cell.length_c   1.000
_cell.angle_alpha   90.00
_cell.angle_beta   90.00
_cell.angle_gamma   90.00
#
_symmetry.space_group_name_H-M   'P 1'
#
loop_
_entity.id
_entity.type
_entity.pdbx_description
1 polymer ?
#
loop_
_entity_poly.entity_id
_entity_poly.type
_entity_poly.pdbx_seq_one_letter_code
_entity_poly.pdbx_strand_id
1 'polypeptide(L)'
;MKLNDENAVLGRRLVLTMLSSTVMLPRPGFAASPSEISWDDLIPPGVPYSEIIGEGELDQINDTWNPIYDANATKLNEALNDTYIKMPGFIVPLEMGSSGVTEFILVPYVGACIHTPPPPPNQLVFVTTKEPWPN
;
A
#
# COMPACT_ATOMS: atom_id res chain seq x y z
N MET A 1 23.64 59.12 72.83
CA MET A 1 24.79 59.54 72.00
C MET A 1 25.07 58.48 70.94
N LYS A 2 24.97 58.90 69.65
CA LYS A 2 25.37 58.24 68.41
C LYS A 2 24.79 56.82 68.16
N LEU A 3 23.85 56.68 67.23
CA LEU A 3 23.95 56.62 65.79
C LEU A 3 24.95 55.56 65.29
N ASN A 4 24.45 54.53 64.66
CA ASN A 4 24.84 54.29 63.28
C ASN A 4 23.85 53.38 62.60
N ASP A 5 23.35 53.93 61.54
CA ASP A 5 22.74 53.26 60.40
C ASP A 5 23.67 52.21 59.79
N GLU A 6 23.18 51.09 59.48
CA GLU A 6 23.75 50.26 58.38
C GLU A 6 22.65 49.71 57.49
N ASN A 7 22.60 50.28 56.31
CA ASN A 7 21.78 49.93 55.21
C ASN A 7 22.08 48.50 54.72
N ALA A 8 21.20 47.59 55.00
CA ALA A 8 21.22 46.27 54.31
C ALA A 8 20.65 46.45 52.92
N VAL A 9 21.51 46.54 51.94
CA VAL A 9 21.18 46.53 50.54
C VAL A 9 20.71 45.11 50.17
N LEU A 10 19.40 44.95 50.04
CA LEU A 10 18.80 43.73 49.56
C LEU A 10 19.06 43.61 48.06
N GLY A 11 20.09 42.84 47.71
CA GLY A 11 20.39 42.49 46.33
C GLY A 11 19.27 41.63 45.72
N ARG A 12 18.44 42.27 44.91
CA ARG A 12 17.46 41.59 44.05
C ARG A 12 18.22 40.77 43.00
N ARG A 13 18.46 39.50 43.30
CA ARG A 13 18.84 38.53 42.28
C ARG A 13 17.61 38.23 41.45
N LEU A 14 17.52 38.89 40.33
CA LEU A 14 16.55 38.57 39.26
C LEU A 14 16.95 37.22 38.65
N VAL A 15 16.29 36.15 39.08
CA VAL A 15 16.41 34.84 38.43
C VAL A 15 15.55 34.87 37.16
N LEU A 16 16.15 35.18 36.03
CA LEU A 16 15.52 34.96 34.72
C LEU A 16 15.47 33.47 34.47
N THR A 17 14.37 32.81 34.80
CA THR A 17 14.02 31.50 34.29
C THR A 17 13.65 31.66 32.82
N MET A 18 14.58 31.39 31.93
CA MET A 18 14.31 31.21 30.51
C MET A 18 13.45 29.94 30.35
N LEU A 19 12.15 30.08 30.22
CA LEU A 19 11.29 29.03 29.69
C LEU A 19 11.66 28.87 28.23
N SER A 20 12.51 27.87 27.93
CA SER A 20 12.73 27.39 26.59
C SER A 20 11.45 26.68 26.12
N SER A 21 10.52 27.43 25.55
CA SER A 21 9.42 26.84 24.78
C SER A 21 9.99 26.18 23.54
N THR A 22 10.21 24.89 23.63
CA THR A 22 10.54 24.06 22.46
C THR A 22 9.29 24.04 21.59
N VAL A 23 9.22 24.93 20.61
CA VAL A 23 8.22 24.90 19.56
C VAL A 23 8.51 23.64 18.75
N MET A 24 7.76 22.58 19.00
CA MET A 24 7.72 21.41 18.13
C MET A 24 7.07 21.84 16.81
N LEU A 25 7.89 22.29 15.88
CA LEU A 25 7.46 22.43 14.49
C LEU A 25 7.05 21.05 13.98
N PRO A 26 5.84 20.90 13.43
CA PRO A 26 5.46 19.66 12.77
C PRO A 26 6.49 19.42 11.66
N ARG A 27 7.23 18.32 11.77
CA ARG A 27 8.09 17.87 10.68
C ARG A 27 7.17 17.62 9.49
N PRO A 28 7.45 18.22 8.31
CA PRO A 28 6.75 17.82 7.10
C PRO A 28 6.97 16.31 6.98
N GLY A 29 5.89 15.54 7.17
CA GLY A 29 5.93 14.11 6.89
C GLY A 29 6.31 13.99 5.43
N PHE A 30 7.49 13.49 5.14
CA PHE A 30 7.82 13.05 3.79
C PHE A 30 6.80 11.96 3.48
N ALA A 31 5.83 12.28 2.63
CA ALA A 31 4.98 11.26 2.04
C ALA A 31 5.93 10.28 1.37
N ALA A 32 5.98 9.05 1.88
CA ALA A 32 6.82 8.03 1.29
C ALA A 32 6.42 7.90 -0.17
N SER A 33 7.37 8.06 -1.08
CA SER A 33 7.11 7.83 -2.50
C SER A 33 6.80 6.35 -2.69
N PRO A 34 5.79 6.00 -3.51
CA PRO A 34 5.49 4.60 -3.76
C PRO A 34 6.69 3.90 -4.40
N SER A 35 6.98 2.69 -3.95
CA SER A 35 7.96 1.82 -4.60
C SER A 35 7.35 1.29 -5.90
N GLU A 36 8.04 1.48 -7.01
CA GLU A 36 7.60 0.92 -8.29
C GLU A 36 7.97 -0.57 -8.34
N ILE A 37 6.97 -1.40 -8.60
CA ILE A 37 7.13 -2.86 -8.69
C ILE A 37 6.53 -3.38 -9.99
N SER A 38 6.99 -4.55 -10.40
CA SER A 38 6.46 -5.33 -11.51
C SER A 38 5.53 -6.45 -11.03
N TRP A 39 4.91 -7.15 -11.94
CA TRP A 39 4.08 -8.33 -11.64
C TRP A 39 4.89 -9.48 -11.08
N ASP A 40 6.15 -9.62 -11.51
CA ASP A 40 7.06 -10.65 -10.99
C ASP A 40 7.40 -10.45 -9.52
N ASP A 41 7.39 -9.20 -9.03
CA ASP A 41 7.68 -8.89 -7.64
C ASP A 41 6.59 -9.36 -6.67
N LEU A 42 5.38 -9.69 -7.18
CA LEU A 42 4.31 -10.31 -6.37
C LEU A 42 4.65 -11.75 -5.99
N ILE A 43 5.55 -12.38 -6.71
CA ILE A 43 6.03 -13.74 -6.47
C ILE A 43 7.22 -13.67 -5.51
N PRO A 44 7.31 -14.57 -4.51
CA PRO A 44 8.45 -14.57 -3.61
C PRO A 44 9.77 -14.79 -4.36
N PRO A 45 10.86 -14.12 -3.95
CA PRO A 45 12.17 -14.33 -4.56
C PRO A 45 12.58 -15.81 -4.61
N GLY A 46 13.00 -16.28 -5.78
CA GLY A 46 13.41 -17.67 -5.99
C GLY A 46 12.28 -18.66 -6.24
N VAL A 47 11.03 -18.22 -6.22
CA VAL A 47 9.88 -19.02 -6.66
C VAL A 47 9.66 -18.77 -8.15
N PRO A 48 9.60 -19.81 -8.98
CA PRO A 48 9.31 -19.65 -10.40
C PRO A 48 7.85 -19.23 -10.62
N TYR A 49 7.57 -18.62 -11.75
CA TYR A 49 6.21 -18.37 -12.21
C TYR A 49 5.44 -19.70 -12.27
N SER A 50 4.16 -19.67 -11.90
CA SER A 50 3.35 -20.87 -11.88
C SER A 50 3.03 -21.36 -13.28
N GLU A 51 3.01 -22.69 -13.46
CA GLU A 51 2.69 -23.33 -14.71
C GLU A 51 1.30 -23.97 -14.65
N ILE A 52 0.63 -24.03 -15.81
CA ILE A 52 -0.61 -24.79 -15.96
C ILE A 52 -0.26 -26.26 -16.00
N ILE A 53 -0.91 -27.04 -15.14
CA ILE A 53 -0.73 -28.49 -15.06
C ILE A 53 -1.99 -29.23 -15.54
N GLY A 54 -1.80 -30.22 -16.40
CA GLY A 54 -2.91 -31.02 -16.94
C GLY A 54 -3.76 -30.25 -17.97
N GLU A 55 -4.97 -30.76 -18.19
CA GLU A 55 -5.86 -30.27 -19.25
C GLU A 55 -6.81 -29.14 -18.75
N GLY A 56 -6.83 -28.85 -17.46
CA GLY A 56 -7.79 -27.93 -16.85
C GLY A 56 -9.20 -28.53 -16.78
N GLU A 57 -10.15 -27.70 -16.36
CA GLU A 57 -11.56 -28.07 -16.23
C GLU A 57 -12.43 -27.19 -17.13
N LEU A 58 -13.28 -27.80 -17.94
CA LEU A 58 -14.25 -27.07 -18.75
C LEU A 58 -15.57 -26.95 -17.98
N ASP A 59 -15.92 -25.70 -17.60
CA ASP A 59 -17.24 -25.40 -17.11
C ASP A 59 -18.22 -25.26 -18.27
N GLN A 60 -18.99 -26.32 -18.51
CA GLN A 60 -19.97 -26.37 -19.59
C GLN A 60 -21.18 -25.47 -19.42
N ILE A 61 -21.42 -24.98 -18.17
CA ILE A 61 -22.56 -24.10 -17.86
C ILE A 61 -22.24 -22.67 -18.29
N ASN A 62 -21.02 -22.24 -17.99
CA ASN A 62 -20.54 -20.88 -18.25
C ASN A 62 -19.69 -20.79 -19.53
N ASP A 63 -19.47 -21.90 -20.23
CA ASP A 63 -18.57 -22.00 -21.38
C ASP A 63 -17.19 -21.43 -21.12
N THR A 64 -16.65 -21.72 -19.91
CA THR A 64 -15.34 -21.24 -19.47
C THR A 64 -14.39 -22.40 -19.19
N TRP A 65 -13.15 -22.21 -19.60
CA TRP A 65 -12.08 -23.15 -19.29
C TRP A 65 -11.29 -22.66 -18.08
N ASN A 66 -11.21 -23.50 -17.06
CA ASN A 66 -10.51 -23.20 -15.81
C ASN A 66 -9.17 -23.95 -15.79
N PRO A 67 -8.05 -23.25 -15.91
CA PRO A 67 -6.73 -23.86 -15.80
C PRO A 67 -6.46 -24.36 -14.39
N ILE A 68 -5.76 -25.48 -14.28
CA ILE A 68 -5.22 -25.95 -13.02
C ILE A 68 -3.75 -25.50 -12.97
N TYR A 69 -3.41 -24.72 -11.96
CA TYR A 69 -2.04 -24.24 -11.75
C TYR A 69 -1.29 -25.10 -10.74
N ASP A 70 0.02 -25.09 -10.82
CA ASP A 70 0.89 -25.69 -9.82
C ASP A 70 0.83 -24.95 -8.47
N ALA A 71 1.50 -25.49 -7.46
CA ALA A 71 1.50 -24.91 -6.10
C ALA A 71 2.18 -23.52 -5.99
N ASN A 72 2.84 -23.04 -7.04
CA ASN A 72 3.45 -21.71 -7.03
C ASN A 72 2.41 -20.61 -7.24
N ALA A 73 1.25 -20.94 -7.83
CA ALA A 73 0.18 -19.99 -8.12
C ALA A 73 -0.42 -19.29 -6.91
N THR A 74 -0.24 -19.84 -5.73
CA THR A 74 -0.77 -19.28 -4.47
C THR A 74 0.30 -18.69 -3.56
N LYS A 75 1.58 -18.74 -3.98
CA LYS A 75 2.68 -18.15 -3.20
C LYS A 75 2.70 -16.64 -3.39
N LEU A 76 2.72 -15.92 -2.27
CA LEU A 76 2.71 -14.45 -2.24
C LEU A 76 4.01 -13.92 -1.64
N ASN A 77 4.48 -12.79 -2.15
CA ASN A 77 5.62 -12.08 -1.58
C ASN A 77 5.18 -11.25 -0.36
N GLU A 78 5.30 -11.83 0.82
CA GLU A 78 4.90 -11.21 2.08
C GLU A 78 5.71 -9.94 2.43
N ALA A 79 6.85 -9.72 1.79
CA ALA A 79 7.64 -8.50 2.00
C ALA A 79 6.91 -7.25 1.47
N LEU A 80 5.88 -7.42 0.65
CA LEU A 80 5.04 -6.34 0.15
C LEU A 80 3.89 -5.97 1.08
N ASN A 81 3.65 -6.72 2.15
CA ASN A 81 2.60 -6.42 3.12
C ASN A 81 2.83 -5.03 3.72
N ASP A 82 1.74 -4.25 3.81
CA ASP A 82 1.73 -2.89 4.37
C ASP A 82 2.71 -1.92 3.68
N THR A 83 3.14 -2.22 2.46
CA THR A 83 4.01 -1.33 1.68
C THR A 83 3.22 -0.42 0.76
N TYR A 84 3.75 0.78 0.52
CA TYR A 84 3.19 1.72 -0.45
C TYR A 84 3.83 1.50 -1.80
N ILE A 85 3.07 0.91 -2.72
CA ILE A 85 3.56 0.47 -4.03
C ILE A 85 2.84 1.18 -5.18
N LYS A 86 3.47 1.13 -6.35
CA LYS A 86 2.92 1.54 -7.64
C LYS A 86 3.25 0.46 -8.66
N MET A 87 2.23 -0.02 -9.37
CA MET A 87 2.40 -1.00 -10.44
C MET A 87 1.42 -0.73 -11.59
N PRO A 88 1.79 -1.00 -12.84
CA PRO A 88 0.90 -0.90 -13.98
C PRO A 88 0.02 -2.15 -14.10
N GLY A 89 -1.20 -1.99 -14.63
CA GLY A 89 -2.08 -3.13 -14.91
C GLY A 89 -3.37 -2.70 -15.59
N PHE A 90 -4.21 -3.67 -15.90
CA PHE A 90 -5.53 -3.45 -16.49
C PHE A 90 -6.59 -3.67 -15.44
N ILE A 91 -7.60 -2.81 -15.44
CA ILE A 91 -8.69 -2.83 -14.48
C ILE A 91 -9.83 -3.68 -15.00
N VAL A 92 -10.25 -4.66 -14.20
CA VAL A 92 -11.47 -5.44 -14.41
C VAL A 92 -12.43 -5.04 -13.29
N PRO A 93 -13.43 -4.18 -13.57
CA PRO A 93 -14.36 -3.71 -12.55
C PRO A 93 -15.24 -4.85 -12.04
N LEU A 94 -15.43 -4.93 -10.72
CA LEU A 94 -16.34 -5.89 -10.08
C LEU A 94 -17.70 -5.26 -9.84
N GLU A 95 -17.73 -3.99 -9.45
CA GLU A 95 -18.96 -3.24 -9.27
C GLU A 95 -18.84 -1.88 -9.97
N MET A 96 -19.88 -1.52 -10.69
CA MET A 96 -20.00 -0.21 -11.34
C MET A 96 -21.17 0.54 -10.72
N GLY A 97 -20.87 1.48 -9.84
CA GLY A 97 -21.87 2.39 -9.29
C GLY A 97 -22.09 3.62 -10.19
N SER A 98 -23.12 4.41 -9.89
CA SER A 98 -23.39 5.68 -10.60
C SER A 98 -22.28 6.73 -10.45
N SER A 99 -21.42 6.57 -9.47
CA SER A 99 -20.29 7.48 -9.17
C SER A 99 -18.94 6.96 -9.65
N GLY A 100 -18.88 5.76 -10.25
CA GLY A 100 -17.66 5.12 -10.71
C GLY A 100 -17.40 3.76 -10.08
N VAL A 101 -16.20 3.26 -10.24
CA VAL A 101 -15.74 1.93 -9.77
C VAL A 101 -15.02 2.07 -8.44
N THR A 102 -15.46 1.35 -7.43
CA THR A 102 -14.82 1.31 -6.09
C THR A 102 -14.05 0.04 -5.84
N GLU A 103 -14.41 -1.04 -6.52
CA GLU A 103 -13.77 -2.36 -6.38
C GLU A 103 -13.48 -2.96 -7.76
N PHE A 104 -12.25 -3.39 -7.93
CA PHE A 104 -11.81 -4.00 -9.18
C PHE A 104 -10.67 -5.00 -8.95
N ILE A 105 -10.46 -5.86 -9.92
CA ILE A 105 -9.26 -6.67 -10.01
C ILE A 105 -8.31 -6.01 -10.98
N LEU A 106 -7.07 -5.82 -10.56
CA LEU A 106 -5.97 -5.43 -11.43
C LEU A 106 -5.31 -6.69 -11.96
N VAL A 107 -5.06 -6.73 -13.28
CA VAL A 107 -4.50 -7.88 -13.99
C VAL A 107 -3.33 -7.45 -14.88
N PRO A 108 -2.36 -8.35 -15.16
CA PRO A 108 -1.17 -8.03 -15.96
C PRO A 108 -1.45 -7.83 -17.44
N TYR A 109 -2.51 -8.42 -17.97
CA TYR A 109 -2.87 -8.34 -19.38
C TYR A 109 -4.39 -8.37 -19.59
N VAL A 110 -4.83 -7.84 -20.72
CA VAL A 110 -6.24 -7.86 -21.12
C VAL A 110 -6.56 -9.16 -21.83
N GLY A 111 -7.71 -9.74 -21.47
CA GLY A 111 -8.30 -10.82 -22.25
C GLY A 111 -8.03 -12.21 -21.69
N ALA A 112 -8.62 -12.50 -20.53
CA ALA A 112 -9.01 -13.87 -20.22
C ALA A 112 -10.13 -14.27 -21.19
N CYS A 113 -9.79 -14.46 -22.45
CA CYS A 113 -10.67 -15.01 -23.49
C CYS A 113 -10.34 -16.48 -23.66
N ILE A 114 -11.21 -17.21 -24.36
CA ILE A 114 -11.03 -18.64 -24.72
C ILE A 114 -9.64 -19.00 -25.28
N HIS A 115 -8.88 -18.01 -25.75
CA HIS A 115 -7.56 -18.18 -26.34
C HIS A 115 -6.39 -17.79 -25.42
N THR A 116 -6.67 -17.14 -24.30
CA THR A 116 -5.65 -16.71 -23.32
C THR A 116 -6.12 -17.14 -21.94
N PRO A 117 -5.41 -18.03 -21.26
CA PRO A 117 -5.79 -18.47 -19.94
C PRO A 117 -5.79 -17.27 -18.97
N PRO A 118 -6.68 -17.27 -17.97
CA PRO A 118 -6.63 -16.27 -16.91
C PRO A 118 -5.26 -16.30 -16.21
N PRO A 119 -4.78 -15.18 -15.69
CA PRO A 119 -3.55 -15.19 -14.90
C PRO A 119 -3.71 -16.06 -13.64
N PRO A 120 -2.61 -16.60 -13.11
CA PRO A 120 -2.66 -17.39 -11.88
C PRO A 120 -3.12 -16.52 -10.71
N PRO A 121 -3.66 -17.11 -9.64
CA PRO A 121 -4.22 -16.39 -8.49
C PRO A 121 -3.29 -15.34 -7.87
N ASN A 122 -1.99 -15.60 -7.82
CA ASN A 122 -1.01 -14.64 -7.29
C ASN A 122 -0.67 -13.48 -8.25
N GLN A 123 -1.30 -13.46 -9.42
CA GLN A 123 -1.23 -12.38 -10.40
C GLN A 123 -2.59 -11.65 -10.54
N LEU A 124 -3.47 -11.80 -9.56
CA LEU A 124 -4.74 -11.10 -9.46
C LEU A 124 -4.68 -10.21 -8.22
N VAL A 125 -4.76 -8.89 -8.39
CA VAL A 125 -4.71 -7.96 -7.27
C VAL A 125 -6.09 -7.35 -7.07
N PHE A 126 -6.74 -7.69 -5.96
CA PHE A 126 -8.00 -7.06 -5.57
C PHE A 126 -7.72 -5.66 -5.01
N VAL A 127 -8.40 -4.67 -5.53
CA VAL A 127 -8.22 -3.26 -5.16
C VAL A 127 -9.53 -2.66 -4.71
N THR A 128 -9.52 -2.04 -3.55
CA THR A 128 -10.61 -1.18 -3.06
C THR A 128 -10.11 0.26 -3.02
N THR A 129 -10.84 1.17 -3.65
CA THR A 129 -10.48 2.59 -3.69
C THR A 129 -11.20 3.37 -2.59
N LYS A 130 -10.55 4.42 -2.07
CA LYS A 130 -11.17 5.34 -1.10
C LYS A 130 -12.22 6.23 -1.75
N GLU A 131 -12.00 6.57 -2.99
CA GLU A 131 -12.91 7.36 -3.83
C GLU A 131 -13.15 6.62 -5.14
N PRO A 132 -14.36 6.72 -5.72
CA PRO A 132 -14.67 6.02 -6.95
C PRO A 132 -13.72 6.44 -8.07
N TRP A 133 -13.23 5.44 -8.81
CA TRP A 133 -12.50 5.70 -10.04
C TRP A 133 -13.48 6.17 -11.11
N PRO A 134 -13.27 7.30 -11.77
CA PRO A 134 -14.20 7.81 -12.78
C PRO A 134 -14.32 6.85 -13.97
N ASN A 135 -15.53 6.77 -14.54
CA ASN A 135 -15.84 5.98 -15.74
C ASN A 135 -15.18 6.59 -16.99
#